data_eec68d8d51037fa6205ca5e065412a62
#
_entry.id   eec68d8d51037fa6205ca5e065412a62
#
_cell.length_a   1.000
_cell.length_b   1.000
_cell.length_c   1.000
_cell.angle_alpha   90.00
_cell.angle_beta   90.00
_cell.angle_gamma   90.00
#
_symmetry.space_group_name_H-M   'P 1'
#
loop_
_entity.id
_entity.type
_entity.pdbx_description
1 polymer ?
#
loop_
_entity_poly.entity_id
_entity_poly.type
_entity_poly.pdbx_seq_one_letter_code
_entity_poly.pdbx_strand_id
1 'polypeptide(L)'
;MRTPARGCRYNARMGSGPVSISAQLEIPDGEIVERFVRASGAGGQNVNKVSTAVELRFDVANSPSLPEPLRTRLLARRDRRMTGEGVLVIDAQRFRTQDRNREDARERLAAFIQAGLSVPKPRKATKPTLGSKLRRLDAKRGRAQIKRGRSSRDWE
;
A
#
# COMPACT_ATOMS: atom_id res chain seq x y z
N MET A 1 -11.60 -7.09 42.51
CA MET A 1 -11.08 -8.27 41.77
C MET A 1 -11.55 -8.17 40.33
N ARG A 2 -10.64 -7.83 39.41
CA ARG A 2 -10.95 -7.73 37.96
C ARG A 2 -10.45 -9.01 37.29
N THR A 3 -11.36 -9.77 36.69
CA THR A 3 -11.10 -11.00 35.95
C THR A 3 -10.30 -10.66 34.66
N PRO A 4 -9.19 -11.35 34.36
CA PRO A 4 -8.47 -11.13 33.12
C PRO A 4 -9.27 -11.68 31.93
N ALA A 5 -9.36 -10.90 30.86
CA ALA A 5 -10.00 -11.27 29.60
C ALA A 5 -9.33 -12.54 29.03
N ARG A 6 -10.16 -13.48 28.61
CA ARG A 6 -9.73 -14.74 27.98
C ARG A 6 -8.92 -14.44 26.73
N GLY A 7 -7.62 -14.71 26.80
CA GLY A 7 -6.73 -14.62 25.67
C GLY A 7 -7.18 -15.52 24.52
N CYS A 8 -7.48 -14.92 23.41
CA CYS A 8 -7.68 -15.61 22.15
C CYS A 8 -6.36 -16.32 21.82
N ARG A 9 -6.35 -17.66 21.89
CA ARG A 9 -5.17 -18.46 21.53
C ARG A 9 -4.95 -18.31 20.04
N TYR A 10 -3.96 -17.51 19.67
CA TYR A 10 -3.46 -17.40 18.32
C TYR A 10 -2.78 -18.69 17.92
N ASN A 11 -3.36 -19.46 17.01
CA ASN A 11 -2.62 -20.45 16.24
C ASN A 11 -1.76 -19.71 15.20
N ALA A 12 -0.61 -19.20 15.64
CA ALA A 12 0.47 -18.82 14.75
C ALA A 12 1.09 -20.12 14.24
N ARG A 13 0.62 -20.63 13.11
CA ARG A 13 1.37 -21.65 12.37
C ARG A 13 2.58 -20.93 11.78
N MET A 14 3.76 -21.38 12.18
CA MET A 14 5.05 -20.95 11.61
C MET A 14 4.99 -21.14 10.09
N GLY A 15 5.32 -20.08 9.37
CA GLY A 15 5.18 -20.01 7.94
C GLY A 15 6.23 -20.80 7.18
N SER A 16 6.08 -20.83 5.88
CA SER A 16 6.83 -21.65 4.92
C SER A 16 8.23 -21.13 4.55
N GLY A 17 8.96 -20.51 5.50
CA GLY A 17 10.33 -20.05 5.30
C GLY A 17 10.49 -18.53 5.17
N PRO A 18 11.73 -18.01 5.12
CA PRO A 18 12.01 -16.58 5.05
C PRO A 18 11.50 -15.96 3.74
N VAL A 19 11.12 -14.69 3.78
CA VAL A 19 10.75 -13.93 2.58
C VAL A 19 11.99 -13.29 1.98
N SER A 20 12.43 -13.81 0.84
CA SER A 20 13.58 -13.28 0.10
C SER A 20 13.18 -12.03 -0.70
N ILE A 21 13.86 -10.92 -0.46
CA ILE A 21 13.61 -9.62 -1.12
C ILE A 21 14.67 -9.37 -2.20
N SER A 22 15.93 -9.63 -1.86
CA SER A 22 17.09 -9.50 -2.73
C SER A 22 18.18 -10.47 -2.28
N ALA A 23 19.26 -10.59 -3.05
CA ALA A 23 20.40 -11.46 -2.70
C ALA A 23 21.03 -11.16 -1.31
N GLN A 24 20.77 -9.99 -0.75
CA GLN A 24 21.34 -9.52 0.52
C GLN A 24 20.30 -9.19 1.61
N LEU A 25 19.01 -9.34 1.28
CA LEU A 25 17.94 -8.96 2.20
C LEU A 25 16.86 -10.03 2.24
N GLU A 26 16.73 -10.65 3.39
CA GLU A 26 15.69 -11.63 3.70
C GLU A 26 14.98 -11.25 5.00
N ILE A 27 13.69 -11.47 5.05
CA ILE A 27 12.88 -11.27 6.24
C ILE A 27 12.59 -12.65 6.84
N PRO A 28 13.06 -12.94 8.05
CA PRO A 28 12.78 -14.20 8.72
C PRO A 28 11.30 -14.31 9.12
N ASP A 29 10.76 -15.52 9.14
CA ASP A 29 9.37 -15.78 9.54
C ASP A 29 9.01 -15.22 10.92
N GLY A 30 9.96 -15.13 11.83
CA GLY A 30 9.75 -14.61 13.20
C GLY A 30 9.35 -13.14 13.25
N GLU A 31 9.60 -12.36 12.20
CA GLU A 31 9.18 -10.96 12.09
C GLU A 31 7.81 -10.79 11.41
N ILE A 32 7.24 -11.88 10.87
CA ILE A 32 5.99 -11.87 10.13
C ILE A 32 4.90 -12.53 10.98
N VAL A 33 3.83 -11.81 11.22
CA VAL A 33 2.65 -12.34 11.93
C VAL A 33 1.54 -12.58 10.92
N GLU A 34 1.16 -13.85 10.75
CA GLU A 34 0.05 -14.24 9.88
C GLU A 34 -1.20 -14.58 10.69
N ARG A 35 -2.33 -14.01 10.29
CA ARG A 35 -3.65 -14.28 10.88
C ARG A 35 -4.58 -14.81 9.79
N PHE A 36 -5.31 -15.85 10.13
CA PHE A 36 -6.32 -16.43 9.24
C PHE A 36 -7.68 -15.86 9.57
N VAL A 37 -8.26 -15.15 8.60
CA VAL A 37 -9.54 -14.48 8.74
C VAL A 37 -10.53 -15.05 7.72
N ARG A 38 -11.82 -14.88 8.00
CA ARG A 38 -12.86 -15.25 7.04
C ARG A 38 -12.79 -14.29 5.85
N ALA A 39 -12.81 -14.85 4.63
CA ALA A 39 -12.87 -14.03 3.44
C ALA A 39 -14.18 -13.25 3.38
N SER A 40 -14.12 -11.94 3.12
CA SER A 40 -15.28 -11.10 2.87
C SER A 40 -15.54 -11.06 1.36
N GLY A 41 -16.66 -11.57 0.88
CA GLY A 41 -17.02 -11.52 -0.54
C GLY A 41 -18.36 -12.17 -0.85
N ALA A 42 -18.92 -11.87 -2.02
CA ALA A 42 -20.13 -12.47 -2.56
C ALA A 42 -19.87 -13.91 -3.00
N GLY A 43 -19.60 -14.82 -2.04
CA GLY A 43 -19.36 -16.23 -2.27
C GLY A 43 -20.41 -17.10 -1.60
N GLY A 44 -20.67 -18.29 -2.18
CA GLY A 44 -21.64 -19.23 -1.67
C GLY A 44 -21.30 -19.76 -0.27
N GLN A 45 -22.08 -20.73 0.25
CA GLN A 45 -22.05 -21.23 1.63
C GLN A 45 -20.66 -21.63 2.18
N ASN A 46 -19.68 -21.96 1.35
CA ASN A 46 -18.33 -22.34 1.75
C ASN A 46 -17.49 -21.17 2.26
N VAL A 47 -17.70 -19.94 1.76
CA VAL A 47 -16.93 -18.75 2.16
C VAL A 47 -17.15 -18.39 3.64
N ASN A 48 -18.32 -18.69 4.16
CA ASN A 48 -18.68 -18.41 5.55
C ASN A 48 -18.16 -19.46 6.56
N LYS A 49 -17.69 -20.62 6.08
CA LYS A 49 -17.24 -21.72 6.95
C LYS A 49 -15.72 -21.88 7.04
N VAL A 50 -14.96 -21.35 6.06
CA VAL A 50 -13.52 -21.57 5.99
C VAL A 50 -12.77 -20.24 6.03
N SER A 51 -11.81 -20.11 6.97
CA SER A 51 -10.94 -18.93 7.08
C SER A 51 -9.79 -19.02 6.06
N THR A 52 -10.08 -18.72 4.79
CA THR A 52 -9.11 -18.80 3.70
C THR A 52 -8.34 -17.48 3.47
N ALA A 53 -8.83 -16.37 3.96
CA ALA A 53 -8.13 -15.10 3.88
C ALA A 53 -6.98 -15.04 4.88
N VAL A 54 -5.88 -14.39 4.47
CA VAL A 54 -4.68 -14.21 5.26
C VAL A 54 -4.43 -12.72 5.47
N GLU A 55 -4.39 -12.29 6.73
CA GLU A 55 -3.90 -10.98 7.14
C GLU A 55 -2.45 -11.13 7.58
N LEU A 56 -1.51 -10.55 6.84
CA LEU A 56 -0.09 -10.53 7.15
C LEU A 56 0.25 -9.19 7.78
N ARG A 57 0.92 -9.23 8.92
CA ARG A 57 1.44 -8.04 9.62
C ARG A 57 2.94 -8.10 9.71
N PHE A 58 3.60 -7.01 9.38
CA PHE A 58 5.04 -6.85 9.46
C PHE A 58 5.38 -5.50 10.09
N ASP A 59 6.14 -5.53 11.18
CA ASP A 59 6.56 -4.32 11.89
C ASP A 59 7.78 -3.71 11.20
N VAL A 60 7.53 -2.72 10.33
CA VAL A 60 8.57 -2.00 9.61
C VAL A 60 9.40 -1.12 10.54
N ALA A 61 8.77 -0.55 11.59
CA ALA A 61 9.44 0.38 12.50
C ALA A 61 10.51 -0.31 13.35
N ASN A 62 10.24 -1.53 13.80
CA ASN A 62 11.09 -2.25 14.75
C ASN A 62 11.82 -3.46 14.13
N SER A 63 11.69 -3.71 12.82
CA SER A 63 12.34 -4.83 12.15
C SER A 63 13.88 -4.73 12.22
N PRO A 64 14.58 -5.69 12.82
CA PRO A 64 16.05 -5.74 12.82
C PRO A 64 16.63 -6.11 11.45
N SER A 65 15.86 -6.81 10.60
CA SER A 65 16.29 -7.22 9.27
C SER A 65 16.34 -6.07 8.27
N LEU A 66 15.65 -4.94 8.56
CA LEU A 66 15.65 -3.78 7.66
C LEU A 66 16.78 -2.81 7.99
N PRO A 67 17.66 -2.46 7.02
CA PRO A 67 18.63 -1.37 7.17
C PRO A 67 17.94 -0.05 7.46
N GLU A 68 18.50 0.77 8.35
CA GLU A 68 17.95 2.07 8.78
C GLU A 68 17.54 3.00 7.61
N PRO A 69 18.36 3.17 6.55
CA PRO A 69 17.99 4.03 5.42
C PRO A 69 16.77 3.51 4.63
N LEU A 70 16.54 2.17 4.62
CA LEU A 70 15.38 1.57 3.99
C LEU A 70 14.14 1.74 4.86
N ARG A 71 14.27 1.48 6.17
CA ARG A 71 13.21 1.67 7.17
C ARG A 71 12.65 3.08 7.11
N THR A 72 13.49 4.11 7.19
CA THR A 72 13.09 5.51 7.12
C THR A 72 12.33 5.82 5.82
N ARG A 73 12.78 5.29 4.68
CA ARG A 73 12.08 5.47 3.39
C ARG A 73 10.72 4.79 3.33
N LEU A 74 10.61 3.58 3.88
CA LEU A 74 9.35 2.84 3.91
C LEU A 74 8.33 3.56 4.80
N LEU A 75 8.75 4.05 5.97
CA LEU A 75 7.89 4.80 6.89
C LEU A 75 7.47 6.17 6.32
N ALA A 76 8.35 6.85 5.57
CA ALA A 76 8.01 8.11 4.90
C ALA A 76 7.02 7.93 3.74
N ARG A 77 6.81 6.71 3.27
CA ARG A 77 5.91 6.40 2.18
C ARG A 77 4.45 6.39 2.65
N ARG A 78 3.62 7.25 2.05
CA ARG A 78 2.17 7.26 2.30
C ARG A 78 1.51 6.04 1.64
N ASP A 79 1.33 4.97 2.39
CA ASP A 79 0.63 3.77 1.93
C ASP A 79 -0.54 3.47 2.89
N ARG A 80 -1.71 3.13 2.34
CA ARG A 80 -2.92 2.83 3.14
C ARG A 80 -2.77 1.57 4.00
N ARG A 81 -1.84 0.71 3.65
CA ARG A 81 -1.54 -0.53 4.37
C ARG A 81 -0.64 -0.30 5.58
N MET A 82 -0.02 0.87 5.69
CA MET A 82 0.84 1.24 6.81
C MET A 82 0.00 1.87 7.92
N THR A 83 0.09 1.31 9.12
CA THR A 83 -0.54 1.90 10.30
C THR A 83 0.26 3.09 10.82
N GLY A 84 -0.33 3.93 11.66
CA GLY A 84 0.38 5.05 12.31
C GLY A 84 1.54 4.62 13.21
N GLU A 85 1.56 3.36 13.64
CA GLU A 85 2.61 2.75 14.45
C GLU A 85 3.77 2.19 13.61
N GLY A 86 3.68 2.26 12.28
CA GLY A 86 4.71 1.72 11.38
C GLY A 86 4.60 0.23 11.10
N VAL A 87 3.43 -0.37 11.33
CA VAL A 87 3.13 -1.77 11.00
C VAL A 87 2.46 -1.83 9.63
N LEU A 88 3.02 -2.63 8.72
CA LEU A 88 2.42 -2.93 7.42
C LEU A 88 1.41 -4.07 7.57
N VAL A 89 0.18 -3.84 7.13
CA VAL A 89 -0.91 -4.83 7.13
C VAL A 89 -1.30 -5.16 5.69
N ILE A 90 -1.25 -6.44 5.34
CA ILE A 90 -1.57 -6.94 4.00
C ILE A 90 -2.67 -7.98 4.09
N ASP A 91 -3.83 -7.68 3.50
CA ASP A 91 -4.95 -8.61 3.39
C ASP A 91 -4.89 -9.35 2.05
N ALA A 92 -4.77 -10.67 2.09
CA ALA A 92 -4.77 -11.55 0.93
C ALA A 92 -5.98 -12.49 0.98
N GLN A 93 -6.94 -12.27 0.08
CA GLN A 93 -8.16 -13.07 -0.06
C GLN A 93 -8.50 -13.39 -1.52
N ARG A 94 -7.51 -13.30 -2.38
CA ARG A 94 -7.70 -13.39 -3.84
C ARG A 94 -7.93 -14.82 -4.32
N PHE A 95 -7.34 -15.78 -3.61
CA PHE A 95 -7.37 -17.19 -3.99
C PHE A 95 -8.32 -18.01 -3.09
N ARG A 96 -8.73 -19.18 -3.59
CA ARG A 96 -9.61 -20.10 -2.86
C ARG A 96 -8.93 -20.83 -1.71
N THR A 97 -7.61 -21.03 -1.78
CA THR A 97 -6.83 -21.78 -0.80
C THR A 97 -6.05 -20.82 0.08
N GLN A 98 -5.94 -21.19 1.36
CA GLN A 98 -5.20 -20.44 2.36
C GLN A 98 -3.71 -20.32 1.99
N ASP A 99 -3.10 -21.41 1.49
CA ASP A 99 -1.68 -21.44 1.14
C ASP A 99 -1.36 -20.46 0.00
N ARG A 100 -2.20 -20.40 -1.06
CA ARG A 100 -2.03 -19.41 -2.13
C ARG A 100 -2.23 -17.97 -1.67
N ASN A 101 -3.15 -17.73 -0.72
CA ASN A 101 -3.32 -16.40 -0.15
C ASN A 101 -2.11 -16.02 0.73
N ARG A 102 -1.49 -16.99 1.40
CA ARG A 102 -0.24 -16.78 2.16
C ARG A 102 0.90 -16.39 1.21
N GLU A 103 1.09 -17.13 0.12
CA GLU A 103 2.08 -16.81 -0.90
C GLU A 103 1.86 -15.41 -1.49
N ASP A 104 0.62 -15.07 -1.88
CA ASP A 104 0.25 -13.74 -2.38
C ASP A 104 0.54 -12.62 -1.35
N ALA A 105 0.28 -12.85 -0.06
CA ALA A 105 0.61 -11.88 1.00
C ALA A 105 2.13 -11.66 1.11
N ARG A 106 2.92 -12.72 1.06
CA ARG A 106 4.38 -12.69 1.12
C ARG A 106 5.00 -12.04 -0.12
N GLU A 107 4.50 -12.35 -1.30
CA GLU A 107 4.92 -11.69 -2.55
C GLU A 107 4.63 -10.18 -2.50
N ARG A 108 3.48 -9.77 -1.97
CA ARG A 108 3.14 -8.35 -1.80
C ARG A 108 4.02 -7.66 -0.77
N LEU A 109 4.41 -8.35 0.31
CA LEU A 109 5.40 -7.86 1.27
C LEU A 109 6.75 -7.64 0.58
N ALA A 110 7.24 -8.64 -0.16
CA ALA A 110 8.48 -8.56 -0.91
C ALA A 110 8.46 -7.39 -1.90
N ALA A 111 7.41 -7.26 -2.70
CA ALA A 111 7.24 -6.17 -3.66
C ALA A 111 7.20 -4.78 -2.98
N PHE A 112 6.57 -4.67 -1.80
CA PHE A 112 6.52 -3.42 -1.05
C PHE A 112 7.92 -2.99 -0.58
N ILE A 113 8.69 -3.90 0.00
CA ILE A 113 10.05 -3.63 0.47
C ILE A 113 10.99 -3.37 -0.71
N GLN A 114 10.89 -4.15 -1.79
CA GLN A 114 11.68 -3.98 -3.00
C GLN A 114 11.46 -2.60 -3.66
N ALA A 115 10.22 -2.13 -3.67
CA ALA A 115 9.90 -0.77 -4.13
C ALA A 115 10.52 0.34 -3.26
N GLY A 116 10.84 0.05 -1.99
CA GLY A 116 11.58 0.94 -1.10
C GLY A 116 13.10 0.95 -1.35
N LEU A 117 13.66 -0.11 -1.94
CA LEU A 117 15.09 -0.16 -2.31
C LEU A 117 15.41 0.83 -3.44
N SER A 118 14.48 1.05 -4.36
CA SER A 118 14.66 2.00 -5.45
C SER A 118 14.62 3.44 -4.94
N VAL A 119 15.74 4.16 -5.08
CA VAL A 119 15.80 5.60 -4.75
C VAL A 119 15.31 6.38 -5.97
N PRO A 120 14.18 7.09 -5.89
CA PRO A 120 13.70 7.86 -7.03
C PRO A 120 14.68 9.01 -7.33
N LYS A 121 15.08 9.14 -8.60
CA LYS A 121 15.92 10.27 -9.03
C LYS A 121 15.19 11.58 -8.78
N PRO A 122 15.82 12.56 -8.09
CA PRO A 122 15.17 13.84 -7.82
C PRO A 122 14.82 14.54 -9.14
N ARG A 123 13.54 14.88 -9.30
CA ARG A 123 13.03 15.52 -10.50
C ARG A 123 13.41 17.02 -10.47
N LYS A 124 14.29 17.42 -11.36
CA LYS A 124 14.61 18.86 -11.55
C LYS A 124 13.40 19.56 -12.17
N ALA A 125 12.97 20.65 -11.56
CA ALA A 125 11.91 21.50 -12.13
C ALA A 125 12.35 22.08 -13.47
N THR A 126 11.56 21.87 -14.50
CA THR A 126 11.80 22.42 -15.84
C THR A 126 10.95 23.66 -16.04
N LYS A 127 11.55 24.72 -16.66
CA LYS A 127 10.80 25.92 -17.04
C LYS A 127 9.84 25.59 -18.21
N PRO A 128 8.61 26.12 -18.22
CA PRO A 128 7.71 25.97 -19.35
C PRO A 128 8.32 26.53 -20.63
N THR A 129 8.15 25.82 -21.75
CA THR A 129 8.63 26.25 -23.06
C THR A 129 7.92 27.52 -23.53
N LEU A 130 8.55 28.31 -24.41
CA LEU A 130 7.93 29.53 -24.98
C LEU A 130 6.59 29.19 -25.64
N GLY A 131 6.53 28.11 -26.45
CA GLY A 131 5.31 27.67 -27.10
C GLY A 131 4.19 27.28 -26.12
N SER A 132 4.52 26.73 -24.95
CA SER A 132 3.53 26.45 -23.90
C SER A 132 2.97 27.74 -23.29
N LYS A 133 3.82 28.75 -23.09
CA LYS A 133 3.41 30.06 -22.57
C LYS A 133 2.49 30.76 -23.57
N LEU A 134 2.84 30.78 -24.88
CA LEU A 134 2.03 31.38 -25.92
C LEU A 134 0.66 30.73 -26.03
N ARG A 135 0.61 29.37 -26.12
CA ARG A 135 -0.68 28.66 -26.19
C ARG A 135 -1.58 28.95 -24.97
N ARG A 136 -0.99 29.08 -23.79
CA ARG A 136 -1.74 29.47 -22.58
C ARG A 136 -2.30 30.87 -22.64
N LEU A 137 -1.54 31.81 -23.19
CA LEU A 137 -1.98 33.20 -23.39
C LEU A 137 -3.10 33.30 -24.43
N ASP A 138 -2.99 32.58 -25.54
CA ASP A 138 -4.01 32.56 -26.60
C ASP A 138 -5.32 31.93 -26.12
N ALA A 139 -5.23 30.83 -25.38
CA ALA A 139 -6.40 30.22 -24.73
C ALA A 139 -7.05 31.17 -23.69
N LYS A 140 -6.24 31.96 -22.97
CA LYS A 140 -6.76 32.97 -22.02
C LYS A 140 -7.45 34.12 -22.76
N ARG A 141 -6.88 34.60 -23.88
CA ARG A 141 -7.46 35.65 -24.73
C ARG A 141 -8.81 35.21 -25.34
N GLY A 142 -8.86 33.98 -25.88
CA GLY A 142 -10.11 33.42 -26.45
C GLY A 142 -11.23 33.34 -25.40
N ARG A 143 -10.90 32.84 -24.18
CA ARG A 143 -11.88 32.82 -23.07
C ARG A 143 -12.35 34.21 -22.65
N ALA A 144 -11.45 35.22 -22.67
CA ALA A 144 -11.81 36.58 -22.34
C ALA A 144 -12.74 37.21 -23.41
N GLN A 145 -12.53 36.92 -24.70
CA GLN A 145 -13.42 37.35 -25.78
C GLN A 145 -14.82 36.76 -25.65
N ILE A 146 -14.89 35.43 -25.36
CA ILE A 146 -16.19 34.76 -25.13
C ILE A 146 -16.92 35.38 -23.94
N LYS A 147 -16.20 35.67 -22.84
CA LYS A 147 -16.81 36.32 -21.67
C LYS A 147 -17.35 37.72 -21.99
N ARG A 148 -16.59 38.52 -22.74
CA ARG A 148 -17.06 39.87 -23.17
C ARG A 148 -18.29 39.76 -24.04
N GLY A 149 -18.33 38.85 -25.02
CA GLY A 149 -19.50 38.64 -25.87
C GLY A 149 -20.75 38.18 -25.11
N ARG A 150 -20.60 37.58 -23.96
CA ARG A 150 -21.73 37.19 -23.09
C ARG A 150 -22.22 38.34 -22.22
N SER A 151 -21.36 39.25 -21.79
CA SER A 151 -21.73 40.41 -20.97
C SER A 151 -22.29 41.58 -21.75
N SER A 152 -22.11 41.62 -23.10
CA SER A 152 -22.67 42.65 -24.00
C SER A 152 -24.03 42.27 -24.59
N ARG A 153 -24.65 41.15 -24.21
CA ARG A 153 -26.06 40.88 -24.46
C ARG A 153 -26.88 41.61 -23.40
N ASP A 154 -27.18 42.85 -23.71
CA ASP A 154 -28.19 43.59 -22.99
C ASP A 154 -29.52 42.85 -23.13
N TRP A 155 -30.18 42.65 -22.03
CA TRP A 155 -31.49 42.05 -21.94
C TRP A 155 -32.50 43.12 -22.36
N GLU A 156 -32.88 43.17 -23.68
CA GLU A 156 -34.12 43.76 -24.10
C GLU A 156 -35.27 42.77 -23.92
#